data_f5ad4933a512008568b52c4ce85776da
#
_entry.id   f5ad4933a512008568b52c4ce85776da
#
_cell.length_a   1.000
_cell.length_b   1.000
_cell.length_c   1.000
_cell.angle_alpha   90.00
_cell.angle_beta   90.00
_cell.angle_gamma   90.00
#
_symmetry.space_group_name_H-M   'P 1'
#
loop_
_entity.id
_entity.type
_entity.pdbx_description
1 polymer ?
#
loop_
_entity_poly.entity_id
_entity_poly.type
_entity_poly.pdbx_seq_one_letter_code
_entity_poly.pdbx_strand_id
1 'polypeptide(L)'
;MDAAARTAHDSTLQPFSEMEHYKHADELPPEIMADSYDKLERLCLKYMNEDDFSKVEQAYCFAAEKHCNQKRRSGEMYINHPVEVAIILADLKMDCDVVCAALLHDTVEDTETSLTDVSGLFGDTVAELVDGVTKLTNIEVDSMDEKQALTLRKMFLAMSKDIRVIIVKLADRLHNMRTLAALREDRRLFKARETMDVYAPLADRLGMSSIKWELEDLSFFYL
;
A
#
# COMPACT_ATOMS: atom_id res chain seq x y z
N MET A 1 -13.95 -34.99 -33.92
CA MET A 1 -14.76 -33.87 -34.32
C MET A 1 -15.44 -33.38 -33.07
N ASP A 2 -14.90 -32.33 -32.49
CA ASP A 2 -15.57 -31.10 -32.24
C ASP A 2 -14.59 -30.15 -31.55
N ALA A 3 -14.37 -29.03 -32.22
CA ALA A 3 -13.43 -28.04 -31.87
C ALA A 3 -14.02 -27.11 -30.82
N ALA A 4 -13.24 -26.88 -29.77
CA ALA A 4 -13.51 -25.93 -28.70
C ALA A 4 -13.74 -24.51 -29.25
N ALA A 5 -14.91 -23.96 -28.98
CA ALA A 5 -15.18 -22.53 -29.09
C ALA A 5 -14.43 -21.79 -28.02
N ARG A 6 -13.31 -21.16 -28.38
CA ARG A 6 -12.67 -20.11 -27.56
C ARG A 6 -13.49 -18.84 -27.73
N THR A 7 -14.22 -18.44 -26.71
CA THR A 7 -14.82 -17.11 -26.61
C THR A 7 -13.70 -16.08 -26.59
N ALA A 8 -13.62 -15.31 -27.67
CA ALA A 8 -12.78 -14.13 -27.74
C ALA A 8 -13.30 -13.11 -26.71
N HIS A 9 -12.47 -12.77 -25.72
CA HIS A 9 -12.65 -11.60 -24.90
C HIS A 9 -12.35 -10.39 -25.80
N ASP A 10 -13.38 -9.63 -26.07
CA ASP A 10 -13.30 -8.36 -26.81
C ASP A 10 -12.56 -7.35 -25.94
N SER A 11 -11.26 -7.17 -26.21
CA SER A 11 -10.42 -6.18 -25.54
C SER A 11 -10.41 -4.89 -26.37
N THR A 12 -11.51 -4.15 -26.35
CA THR A 12 -11.48 -2.72 -26.69
C THR A 12 -11.10 -1.93 -25.44
N LEU A 13 -9.87 -2.10 -24.95
CA LEU A 13 -9.30 -1.22 -23.94
C LEU A 13 -9.00 0.13 -24.64
N GLN A 14 -9.74 1.17 -24.27
CA GLN A 14 -9.40 2.54 -24.62
C GLN A 14 -8.03 2.90 -24.02
N PRO A 15 -7.22 3.73 -24.71
CA PRO A 15 -5.95 4.16 -24.16
C PRO A 15 -6.17 4.92 -22.84
N PHE A 16 -5.27 4.70 -21.87
CA PHE A 16 -5.33 5.19 -20.50
C PHE A 16 -5.64 6.69 -20.37
N SER A 17 -5.25 7.51 -21.36
CA SER A 17 -5.48 8.96 -21.43
C SER A 17 -6.93 9.36 -21.75
N GLU A 18 -7.81 8.41 -22.10
CA GLU A 18 -9.20 8.67 -22.48
C GLU A 18 -10.22 8.13 -21.46
N MET A 19 -9.78 7.49 -20.38
CA MET A 19 -10.69 7.03 -19.33
C MET A 19 -11.02 8.20 -18.40
N GLU A 20 -12.29 8.56 -18.30
CA GLU A 20 -12.79 9.45 -17.25
C GLU A 20 -12.61 8.74 -15.90
N HIS A 21 -11.65 9.19 -15.08
CA HIS A 21 -11.47 8.71 -13.71
C HIS A 21 -12.46 9.41 -12.78
N TYR A 22 -12.97 8.65 -11.80
CA TYR A 22 -13.75 9.24 -10.72
C TYR A 22 -12.89 10.26 -9.96
N LYS A 23 -13.46 11.44 -9.71
CA LYS A 23 -12.75 12.54 -9.04
C LYS A 23 -13.13 12.63 -7.56
N HIS A 24 -14.32 12.18 -7.24
CA HIS A 24 -14.87 12.23 -5.89
C HIS A 24 -15.31 10.84 -5.44
N ALA A 25 -15.16 10.58 -4.15
CA ALA A 25 -15.46 9.26 -3.58
C ALA A 25 -16.95 8.90 -3.65
N ASP A 26 -17.84 9.87 -3.62
CA ASP A 26 -19.29 9.69 -3.76
C ASP A 26 -19.74 9.29 -5.18
N GLU A 27 -18.87 9.43 -6.17
CA GLU A 27 -19.09 8.97 -7.54
C GLU A 27 -18.79 7.46 -7.71
N LEU A 28 -18.03 6.87 -6.77
CA LEU A 28 -17.62 5.47 -6.85
C LEU A 28 -18.80 4.53 -6.63
N PRO A 29 -18.90 3.44 -7.41
CA PRO A 29 -19.84 2.35 -7.13
C PRO A 29 -19.58 1.75 -5.73
N PRO A 30 -20.64 1.47 -4.92
CA PRO A 30 -20.48 0.93 -3.56
C PRO A 30 -19.65 -0.36 -3.52
N GLU A 31 -19.65 -1.14 -4.59
CA GLU A 31 -18.95 -2.43 -4.69
C GLU A 31 -17.43 -2.30 -4.71
N ILE A 32 -16.90 -1.12 -5.03
CA ILE A 32 -15.46 -0.84 -5.07
C ILE A 32 -15.01 0.15 -4.01
N MET A 33 -15.92 0.63 -3.16
CA MET A 33 -15.60 1.50 -2.04
C MET A 33 -14.94 0.72 -0.90
N ALA A 34 -14.00 1.37 -0.22
CA ALA A 34 -13.40 0.82 0.99
C ALA A 34 -14.30 1.01 2.21
N ASP A 35 -14.35 0.00 3.07
CA ASP A 35 -15.19 0.01 4.28
C ASP A 35 -14.83 1.16 5.26
N SER A 36 -13.57 1.60 5.25
CA SER A 36 -13.03 2.60 6.18
C SER A 36 -12.72 3.96 5.54
N TYR A 37 -13.18 4.23 4.32
CA TYR A 37 -12.88 5.51 3.66
C TYR A 37 -13.32 6.74 4.47
N ASP A 38 -14.54 6.72 5.05
CA ASP A 38 -15.04 7.80 5.91
C ASP A 38 -14.10 8.12 7.10
N LYS A 39 -13.36 7.13 7.58
CA LYS A 39 -12.38 7.32 8.65
C LYS A 39 -11.15 8.04 8.13
N LEU A 40 -10.65 7.68 6.94
CA LEU A 40 -9.53 8.35 6.29
C LEU A 40 -9.86 9.82 6.05
N GLU A 41 -11.00 10.10 5.42
CA GLU A 41 -11.49 11.46 5.16
C GLU A 41 -11.51 12.31 6.44
N ARG A 42 -12.20 11.83 7.49
CA ARG A 42 -12.28 12.54 8.77
C ARG A 42 -10.92 12.80 9.43
N LEU A 43 -9.93 11.93 9.23
CA LEU A 43 -8.59 12.14 9.77
C LEU A 43 -7.83 13.19 8.97
N CYS A 44 -7.86 13.11 7.64
CA CYS A 44 -7.18 14.05 6.74
C CYS A 44 -7.72 15.48 6.91
N LEU A 45 -9.03 15.67 6.94
CA LEU A 45 -9.69 16.98 7.10
C LEU A 45 -9.39 17.67 8.45
N LYS A 46 -8.80 16.98 9.44
CA LYS A 46 -8.37 17.62 10.69
C LYS A 46 -7.11 18.47 10.56
N TYR A 47 -6.27 18.22 9.55
CA TYR A 47 -4.97 18.87 9.42
C TYR A 47 -4.54 19.22 7.99
N MET A 48 -5.19 18.70 6.97
CA MET A 48 -4.95 19.04 5.57
C MET A 48 -5.86 20.19 5.13
N ASN A 49 -5.42 21.00 4.18
CA ASN A 49 -6.27 21.95 3.48
C ASN A 49 -7.10 21.24 2.39
N GLU A 50 -8.03 21.98 1.75
CA GLU A 50 -8.94 21.43 0.74
C GLU A 50 -8.21 20.88 -0.49
N ASP A 51 -7.15 21.56 -0.95
CA ASP A 51 -6.38 21.14 -2.13
C ASP A 51 -5.62 19.83 -1.86
N ASP A 52 -4.97 19.72 -0.68
CA ASP A 52 -4.27 18.52 -0.26
C ASP A 52 -5.24 17.33 -0.10
N PHE A 53 -6.40 17.57 0.50
CA PHE A 53 -7.41 16.53 0.65
C PHE A 53 -7.98 16.09 -0.69
N SER A 54 -8.26 17.02 -1.60
CA SER A 54 -8.73 16.70 -2.97
C SER A 54 -7.74 15.77 -3.70
N LYS A 55 -6.42 15.97 -3.52
CA LYS A 55 -5.40 15.08 -4.08
C LYS A 55 -5.46 13.68 -3.46
N VAL A 56 -5.66 13.57 -2.15
CA VAL A 56 -5.82 12.28 -1.44
C VAL A 56 -7.09 11.56 -1.92
N GLU A 57 -8.21 12.26 -2.07
CA GLU A 57 -9.46 11.71 -2.58
C GLU A 57 -9.30 11.17 -4.00
N GLN A 58 -8.65 11.92 -4.89
CA GLN A 58 -8.35 11.46 -6.25
C GLN A 58 -7.46 10.20 -6.26
N ALA A 59 -6.44 10.14 -5.38
CA ALA A 59 -5.58 8.97 -5.24
C ALA A 59 -6.38 7.73 -4.75
N TYR A 60 -7.32 7.95 -3.83
CA TYR A 60 -8.23 6.89 -3.39
C TYR A 60 -9.13 6.39 -4.52
N CYS A 61 -9.80 7.29 -5.26
CA CYS A 61 -10.65 6.92 -6.39
C CYS A 61 -9.87 6.11 -7.43
N PHE A 62 -8.68 6.58 -7.80
CA PHE A 62 -7.80 5.88 -8.72
C PHE A 62 -7.41 4.47 -8.23
N ALA A 63 -7.00 4.35 -6.97
CA ALA A 63 -6.66 3.05 -6.39
C ALA A 63 -7.87 2.09 -6.35
N ALA A 64 -9.08 2.60 -6.01
CA ALA A 64 -10.30 1.83 -5.98
C ALA A 64 -10.67 1.27 -7.37
N GLU A 65 -10.56 2.09 -8.42
CA GLU A 65 -10.75 1.65 -9.80
C GLU A 65 -9.76 0.56 -10.21
N LYS A 66 -8.46 0.77 -9.92
CA LYS A 66 -7.41 -0.16 -10.32
C LYS A 66 -7.50 -1.51 -9.61
N HIS A 67 -7.97 -1.52 -8.38
CA HIS A 67 -8.14 -2.74 -7.58
C HIS A 67 -9.57 -3.30 -7.58
N CYS A 68 -10.50 -2.77 -8.39
CA CYS A 68 -11.93 -3.10 -8.37
C CYS A 68 -12.26 -4.61 -8.49
N ASN A 69 -11.44 -5.38 -9.20
CA ASN A 69 -11.61 -6.83 -9.39
C ASN A 69 -10.72 -7.68 -8.48
N GLN A 70 -9.99 -7.06 -7.56
CA GLN A 70 -9.03 -7.76 -6.71
C GLN A 70 -9.60 -7.97 -5.30
N LYS A 71 -9.32 -9.16 -4.75
CA LYS A 71 -9.65 -9.52 -3.37
C LYS A 71 -8.43 -10.03 -2.64
N ARG A 72 -8.34 -9.70 -1.35
CA ARG A 72 -7.34 -10.27 -0.45
C ARG A 72 -7.65 -11.76 -0.14
N ARG A 73 -6.69 -12.46 0.45
CA ARG A 73 -6.87 -13.86 0.89
C ARG A 73 -7.94 -14.01 1.99
N SER A 74 -8.25 -12.95 2.72
CA SER A 74 -9.37 -12.85 3.65
C SER A 74 -10.74 -12.83 2.98
N GLY A 75 -10.81 -12.55 1.65
CA GLY A 75 -12.03 -12.43 0.86
C GLY A 75 -12.56 -11.00 0.75
N GLU A 76 -12.02 -10.05 1.51
CA GLU A 76 -12.35 -8.62 1.42
C GLU A 76 -11.80 -7.96 0.15
N MET A 77 -12.37 -6.81 -0.25
CA MET A 77 -11.89 -6.02 -1.37
C MET A 77 -10.46 -5.53 -1.10
N TYR A 78 -9.62 -5.57 -2.15
CA TYR A 78 -8.20 -5.22 -2.02
C TYR A 78 -7.99 -3.78 -1.55
N ILE A 79 -8.84 -2.85 -1.99
CA ILE A 79 -8.78 -1.42 -1.66
C ILE A 79 -8.80 -1.13 -0.15
N ASN A 80 -9.37 -2.02 0.67
CA ASN A 80 -9.37 -1.87 2.12
C ASN A 80 -7.92 -1.81 2.68
N HIS A 81 -6.97 -2.53 2.06
CA HIS A 81 -5.58 -2.50 2.51
C HIS A 81 -4.89 -1.14 2.35
N PRO A 82 -4.77 -0.56 1.15
CA PRO A 82 -4.15 0.74 1.00
C PRO A 82 -4.87 1.85 1.79
N VAL A 83 -6.19 1.77 1.96
CA VAL A 83 -6.94 2.72 2.80
C VAL A 83 -6.55 2.58 4.27
N GLU A 84 -6.44 1.37 4.81
CA GLU A 84 -5.99 1.18 6.20
C GLU A 84 -4.52 1.61 6.41
N VAL A 85 -3.63 1.41 5.42
CA VAL A 85 -2.27 1.94 5.45
C VAL A 85 -2.28 3.48 5.47
N ALA A 86 -3.11 4.10 4.63
CA ALA A 86 -3.30 5.55 4.59
C ALA A 86 -3.85 6.11 5.92
N ILE A 87 -4.78 5.40 6.56
CA ILE A 87 -5.32 5.74 7.89
C ILE A 87 -4.22 5.77 8.96
N ILE A 88 -3.31 4.78 8.97
CA ILE A 88 -2.18 4.76 9.91
C ILE A 88 -1.31 6.00 9.71
N LEU A 89 -1.05 6.40 8.47
CA LEU A 89 -0.22 7.55 8.15
C LEU A 89 -0.94 8.89 8.42
N ALA A 90 -2.24 8.97 8.17
CA ALA A 90 -3.06 10.13 8.49
C ALA A 90 -3.17 10.35 10.01
N ASP A 91 -3.22 9.29 10.82
CA ASP A 91 -3.20 9.37 12.28
C ASP A 91 -1.86 9.92 12.80
N LEU A 92 -0.77 9.63 12.10
CA LEU A 92 0.55 10.21 12.32
C LEU A 92 0.70 11.64 11.74
N LYS A 93 -0.35 12.19 11.12
CA LYS A 93 -0.37 13.50 10.48
C LYS A 93 0.71 13.69 9.40
N MET A 94 0.95 12.64 8.63
CA MET A 94 1.86 12.72 7.49
C MET A 94 1.29 13.62 6.39
N ASP A 95 2.16 14.19 5.56
CA ASP A 95 1.77 15.06 4.45
C ASP A 95 0.93 14.33 3.39
N CYS A 96 0.26 15.09 2.51
CA CYS A 96 -0.63 14.53 1.50
C CYS A 96 0.09 13.61 0.52
N ASP A 97 1.36 13.87 0.17
CA ASP A 97 2.13 13.03 -0.76
C ASP A 97 2.39 11.64 -0.18
N VAL A 98 2.66 11.56 1.14
CA VAL A 98 2.83 10.28 1.85
C VAL A 98 1.52 9.49 1.91
N VAL A 99 0.39 10.16 2.18
CA VAL A 99 -0.93 9.52 2.21
C VAL A 99 -1.34 9.05 0.81
N CYS A 100 -1.10 9.85 -0.23
CA CYS A 100 -1.30 9.45 -1.63
C CYS A 100 -0.43 8.24 -2.00
N ALA A 101 0.86 8.27 -1.62
CA ALA A 101 1.76 7.15 -1.88
C ALA A 101 1.29 5.86 -1.19
N ALA A 102 0.71 5.95 0.01
CA ALA A 102 0.11 4.81 0.69
C ALA A 102 -1.10 4.23 -0.04
N LEU A 103 -1.95 5.07 -0.61
CA LEU A 103 -3.09 4.63 -1.41
C LEU A 103 -2.67 3.96 -2.72
N LEU A 104 -1.55 4.40 -3.29
CA LEU A 104 -1.09 4.01 -4.62
C LEU A 104 0.05 2.97 -4.63
N HIS A 105 0.62 2.60 -3.45
CA HIS A 105 1.86 1.82 -3.41
C HIS A 105 1.77 0.46 -4.12
N ASP A 106 0.62 -0.21 -4.07
CA ASP A 106 0.40 -1.51 -4.70
C ASP A 106 -0.14 -1.40 -6.14
N THR A 107 -0.58 -0.21 -6.59
CA THR A 107 -1.15 -0.07 -7.94
C THR A 107 -0.11 -0.37 -9.04
N VAL A 108 1.14 0.03 -8.84
CA VAL A 108 2.22 -0.20 -9.80
C VAL A 108 2.71 -1.66 -9.78
N GLU A 109 2.60 -2.35 -8.63
CA GLU A 109 3.00 -3.77 -8.52
C GLU A 109 1.93 -4.73 -9.02
N ASP A 110 0.66 -4.44 -8.71
CA ASP A 110 -0.44 -5.39 -8.83
C ASP A 110 -1.42 -5.05 -9.97
N THR A 111 -1.18 -3.96 -10.72
CA THR A 111 -2.02 -3.55 -11.85
C THR A 111 -1.18 -3.12 -13.06
N GLU A 112 -1.83 -2.70 -14.14
CA GLU A 112 -1.14 -2.19 -15.34
C GLU A 112 -0.68 -0.72 -15.21
N THR A 113 -0.81 -0.11 -14.02
CA THR A 113 -0.42 1.28 -13.76
C THR A 113 1.10 1.44 -13.81
N SER A 114 1.59 2.41 -14.56
CA SER A 114 3.02 2.75 -14.60
C SER A 114 3.39 3.89 -13.64
N LEU A 115 4.67 4.00 -13.29
CA LEU A 115 5.17 5.17 -12.53
C LEU A 115 4.97 6.48 -13.29
N THR A 116 4.96 6.45 -14.62
CA THR A 116 4.69 7.63 -15.45
C THR A 116 3.25 8.10 -15.29
N ASP A 117 2.29 7.17 -15.17
CA ASP A 117 0.89 7.51 -14.91
C ASP A 117 0.73 8.15 -13.52
N VAL A 118 1.38 7.58 -12.51
CA VAL A 118 1.37 8.12 -11.15
C VAL A 118 2.00 9.51 -11.11
N SER A 119 3.15 9.72 -11.76
CA SER A 119 3.81 11.04 -11.85
C SER A 119 2.91 12.06 -12.56
N GLY A 120 2.28 11.68 -13.68
CA GLY A 120 1.41 12.57 -14.46
C GLY A 120 0.15 13.02 -13.70
N LEU A 121 -0.43 12.15 -12.86
CA LEU A 121 -1.67 12.43 -12.12
C LEU A 121 -1.42 13.04 -10.74
N PHE A 122 -0.39 12.55 -10.02
CA PHE A 122 -0.17 12.87 -8.61
C PHE A 122 1.15 13.60 -8.34
N GLY A 123 1.98 13.79 -9.37
CA GLY A 123 3.27 14.47 -9.29
C GLY A 123 4.45 13.55 -8.98
N ASP A 124 5.66 14.06 -9.28
CA ASP A 124 6.91 13.30 -9.20
C ASP A 124 7.21 12.80 -7.78
N THR A 125 6.92 13.61 -6.76
CA THR A 125 7.16 13.22 -5.35
C THR A 125 6.38 11.96 -4.96
N VAL A 126 5.10 11.87 -5.34
CA VAL A 126 4.28 10.67 -5.07
C VAL A 126 4.82 9.47 -5.85
N ALA A 127 5.17 9.65 -7.13
CA ALA A 127 5.75 8.58 -7.95
C ALA A 127 7.08 8.07 -7.40
N GLU A 128 7.96 8.96 -6.91
CA GLU A 128 9.24 8.59 -6.28
C GLU A 128 9.03 7.81 -4.98
N LEU A 129 8.04 8.18 -4.16
CA LEU A 129 7.68 7.46 -2.94
C LEU A 129 7.16 6.06 -3.27
N VAL A 130 6.24 5.94 -4.23
CA VAL A 130 5.69 4.65 -4.70
C VAL A 130 6.81 3.77 -5.24
N ASP A 131 7.67 4.27 -6.14
CA ASP A 131 8.84 3.54 -6.66
C ASP A 131 9.76 3.04 -5.54
N GLY A 132 10.00 3.89 -4.54
CA GLY A 132 10.80 3.55 -3.37
C GLY A 132 10.21 2.38 -2.57
N VAL A 133 8.90 2.40 -2.31
CA VAL A 133 8.18 1.33 -1.58
C VAL A 133 8.20 0.02 -2.37
N THR A 134 7.89 0.06 -3.68
CA THR A 134 7.91 -1.08 -4.59
C THR A 134 9.30 -1.78 -4.61
N LYS A 135 10.38 -1.00 -4.67
CA LYS A 135 11.76 -1.54 -4.65
C LYS A 135 12.13 -2.22 -3.33
N LEU A 136 11.47 -1.87 -2.23
CA LEU A 136 11.65 -2.55 -0.94
C LEU A 136 10.89 -3.87 -0.85
N THR A 137 9.79 -4.02 -1.59
CA THR A 137 8.94 -5.23 -1.57
C THR A 137 9.62 -6.38 -2.32
N ASN A 138 10.25 -6.12 -3.47
CA ASN A 138 10.81 -7.13 -4.36
C ASN A 138 12.21 -7.59 -3.92
N ILE A 139 12.26 -8.56 -2.97
CA ILE A 139 13.50 -9.20 -2.50
C ILE A 139 13.36 -10.72 -2.66
N GLU A 140 13.98 -11.25 -3.71
CA GLU A 140 14.12 -12.70 -3.91
C GLU A 140 15.49 -13.15 -3.43
N VAL A 141 15.53 -14.02 -2.39
CA VAL A 141 16.77 -14.67 -1.88
C VAL A 141 16.42 -16.02 -1.27
N ASP A 142 17.34 -16.96 -1.39
CA ASP A 142 17.15 -18.36 -1.00
C ASP A 142 17.30 -18.63 0.51
N SER A 143 17.93 -17.72 1.28
CA SER A 143 18.11 -17.90 2.72
C SER A 143 17.50 -16.76 3.56
N MET A 144 17.10 -17.09 4.82
CA MET A 144 16.50 -16.11 5.75
C MET A 144 17.49 -15.01 6.14
N ASP A 145 18.72 -15.38 6.49
CA ASP A 145 19.73 -14.42 6.98
C ASP A 145 20.18 -13.47 5.87
N GLU A 146 20.36 -13.98 4.64
CA GLU A 146 20.66 -13.15 3.47
C GLU A 146 19.52 -12.22 3.14
N LYS A 147 18.27 -12.69 3.27
CA LYS A 147 17.08 -11.86 3.05
C LYS A 147 16.99 -10.70 4.04
N GLN A 148 17.22 -10.95 5.32
CA GLN A 148 17.23 -9.90 6.34
C GLN A 148 18.32 -8.86 6.08
N ALA A 149 19.56 -9.31 5.80
CA ALA A 149 20.68 -8.42 5.51
C ALA A 149 20.41 -7.54 4.26
N LEU A 150 19.86 -8.15 3.19
CA LEU A 150 19.52 -7.43 1.97
C LEU A 150 18.36 -6.46 2.18
N THR A 151 17.34 -6.86 2.95
CA THR A 151 16.22 -5.98 3.33
C THR A 151 16.73 -4.75 4.08
N LEU A 152 17.54 -4.95 5.10
CA LEU A 152 18.15 -3.84 5.85
C LEU A 152 18.98 -2.92 4.95
N ARG A 153 19.82 -3.50 4.08
CA ARG A 153 20.65 -2.70 3.14
C ARG A 153 19.77 -1.86 2.20
N LYS A 154 18.71 -2.43 1.62
CA LYS A 154 17.78 -1.69 0.75
C LYS A 154 17.04 -0.59 1.54
N MET A 155 16.63 -0.87 2.78
CA MET A 155 16.01 0.13 3.66
C MET A 155 16.95 1.29 3.95
N PHE A 156 18.23 1.05 4.28
CA PHE A 156 19.20 2.12 4.47
C PHE A 156 19.43 2.95 3.19
N LEU A 157 19.46 2.31 2.02
CA LEU A 157 19.58 3.02 0.75
C LEU A 157 18.32 3.86 0.45
N ALA A 158 17.14 3.36 0.75
CA ALA A 158 15.89 4.12 0.61
C ALA A 158 15.84 5.31 1.58
N MET A 159 16.21 5.10 2.85
CA MET A 159 16.31 6.18 3.86
C MET A 159 17.25 7.30 3.44
N SER A 160 18.34 6.99 2.75
CA SER A 160 19.30 8.00 2.27
C SER A 160 18.73 8.88 1.15
N LYS A 161 17.69 8.43 0.46
CA LYS A 161 16.98 9.19 -0.57
C LYS A 161 15.81 9.96 0.04
N ASP A 162 14.86 9.24 0.61
CA ASP A 162 13.70 9.82 1.28
C ASP A 162 13.23 8.88 2.42
N ILE A 163 13.27 9.38 3.64
CA ILE A 163 12.84 8.63 4.83
C ILE A 163 11.36 8.26 4.80
N ARG A 164 10.53 9.03 4.08
CA ARG A 164 9.08 8.80 3.97
C ARG A 164 8.76 7.45 3.36
N VAL A 165 9.61 6.94 2.46
CA VAL A 165 9.50 5.58 1.89
C VAL A 165 9.46 4.51 2.99
N ILE A 166 10.32 4.64 4.01
CA ILE A 166 10.34 3.69 5.13
C ILE A 166 9.12 3.84 6.03
N ILE A 167 8.64 5.08 6.21
CA ILE A 167 7.44 5.34 7.01
C ILE A 167 6.22 4.68 6.37
N VAL A 168 6.05 4.81 5.05
CA VAL A 168 4.98 4.09 4.31
C VAL A 168 5.15 2.58 4.47
N LYS A 169 6.38 2.05 4.32
CA LYS A 169 6.63 0.61 4.45
C LYS A 169 6.38 0.06 5.86
N LEU A 170 6.63 0.85 6.90
CA LEU A 170 6.29 0.48 8.28
C LEU A 170 4.78 0.42 8.50
N ALA A 171 4.02 1.38 7.94
CA ALA A 171 2.56 1.37 8.00
C ALA A 171 1.96 0.19 7.23
N ASP A 172 2.48 -0.12 6.02
CA ASP A 172 2.12 -1.32 5.26
C ASP A 172 2.38 -2.59 6.08
N ARG A 173 3.59 -2.72 6.66
CA ARG A 173 3.93 -3.86 7.51
C ARG A 173 2.99 -3.99 8.69
N LEU A 174 2.65 -2.90 9.36
CA LEU A 174 1.74 -2.90 10.50
C LEU A 174 0.36 -3.42 10.11
N HIS A 175 -0.22 -2.92 9.00
CA HIS A 175 -1.50 -3.42 8.54
C HIS A 175 -1.43 -4.90 8.12
N ASN A 176 -0.35 -5.34 7.46
CA ASN A 176 -0.14 -6.73 7.12
C ASN A 176 -0.04 -7.62 8.38
N MET A 177 0.54 -7.13 9.47
CA MET A 177 0.58 -7.86 10.75
C MET A 177 -0.80 -7.94 11.42
N ARG A 178 -1.61 -6.89 11.36
CA ARG A 178 -3.02 -6.91 11.85
C ARG A 178 -3.88 -7.95 11.14
N THR A 179 -3.61 -8.22 9.87
CA THR A 179 -4.37 -9.17 9.02
C THR A 179 -3.66 -10.52 8.84
N LEU A 180 -2.61 -10.80 9.61
CA LEU A 180 -1.72 -11.94 9.42
C LEU A 180 -2.42 -13.30 9.61
N ALA A 181 -3.51 -13.34 10.38
CA ALA A 181 -4.31 -14.55 10.63
C ALA A 181 -4.82 -15.25 9.36
N ALA A 182 -5.03 -14.51 8.27
CA ALA A 182 -5.49 -15.04 6.98
C ALA A 182 -4.41 -15.88 6.23
N LEU A 183 -3.15 -15.84 6.70
CA LEU A 183 -2.06 -16.59 6.10
C LEU A 183 -1.91 -17.97 6.74
N ARG A 184 -1.25 -18.90 6.02
CA ARG A 184 -0.82 -20.21 6.54
C ARG A 184 0.20 -20.01 7.66
N GLU A 185 0.26 -20.98 8.58
CA GLU A 185 1.11 -20.93 9.78
C GLU A 185 2.59 -20.69 9.47
N ASP A 186 3.16 -21.40 8.47
CA ASP A 186 4.55 -21.23 8.04
C ASP A 186 4.85 -19.78 7.58
N ARG A 187 3.91 -19.16 6.88
CA ARG A 187 4.02 -17.78 6.44
C ARG A 187 3.84 -16.78 7.57
N ARG A 188 2.95 -17.08 8.53
CA ARG A 188 2.75 -16.25 9.74
C ARG A 188 4.03 -16.18 10.57
N LEU A 189 4.61 -17.34 10.90
CA LEU A 189 5.87 -17.43 11.64
C LEU A 189 7.01 -16.67 10.94
N PHE A 190 7.13 -16.85 9.61
CA PHE A 190 8.13 -16.14 8.82
C PHE A 190 7.96 -14.62 8.93
N LYS A 191 6.74 -14.12 8.69
CA LYS A 191 6.44 -12.68 8.72
C LYS A 191 6.58 -12.08 10.11
N ALA A 192 6.17 -12.81 11.16
CA ALA A 192 6.33 -12.38 12.54
C ALA A 192 7.81 -12.24 12.91
N ARG A 193 8.65 -13.22 12.56
CA ARG A 193 10.10 -13.17 12.80
C ARG A 193 10.76 -12.03 12.05
N GLU A 194 10.50 -11.89 10.74
CA GLU A 194 11.01 -10.78 9.94
C GLU A 194 10.60 -9.41 10.53
N THR A 195 9.37 -9.31 11.05
CA THR A 195 8.87 -8.07 11.67
C THR A 195 9.61 -7.77 12.96
N MET A 196 9.81 -8.77 13.83
CA MET A 196 10.53 -8.62 15.08
C MET A 196 12.01 -8.26 14.87
N ASP A 197 12.66 -8.89 13.89
CA ASP A 197 14.11 -8.76 13.68
C ASP A 197 14.50 -7.50 12.88
N VAL A 198 13.58 -6.99 12.02
CA VAL A 198 13.89 -5.91 11.09
C VAL A 198 13.02 -4.67 11.30
N TYR A 199 11.68 -4.82 11.24
CA TYR A 199 10.78 -3.67 11.18
C TYR A 199 10.56 -2.99 12.53
N ALA A 200 10.42 -3.74 13.61
CA ALA A 200 10.24 -3.17 14.95
C ALA A 200 11.49 -2.40 15.41
N PRO A 201 12.74 -2.90 15.28
CA PRO A 201 13.95 -2.13 15.55
C PRO A 201 14.10 -0.90 14.65
N LEU A 202 13.62 -0.94 13.43
CA LEU A 202 13.66 0.21 12.53
C LEU A 202 12.67 1.29 12.96
N ALA A 203 11.44 0.91 13.34
CA ALA A 203 10.45 1.83 13.90
C ALA A 203 10.97 2.51 15.18
N ASP A 204 11.68 1.76 16.04
CA ASP A 204 12.33 2.30 17.24
C ASP A 204 13.38 3.38 16.91
N ARG A 205 14.25 3.11 15.95
CA ARG A 205 15.29 4.07 15.51
C ARG A 205 14.71 5.35 14.91
N LEU A 206 13.53 5.27 14.30
CA LEU A 206 12.80 6.41 13.75
C LEU A 206 11.94 7.13 14.81
N GLY A 207 11.94 6.65 16.07
CA GLY A 207 11.13 7.23 17.14
C GLY A 207 9.62 6.96 17.02
N MET A 208 9.21 6.01 16.15
CA MET A 208 7.81 5.64 15.90
C MET A 208 7.33 4.61 16.94
N SER A 209 7.32 5.00 18.22
CA SER A 209 7.10 4.10 19.36
C SER A 209 5.76 3.37 19.31
N SER A 210 4.68 4.02 18.86
CA SER A 210 3.36 3.39 18.73
C SER A 210 3.38 2.24 17.71
N ILE A 211 3.99 2.46 16.56
CA ILE A 211 4.15 1.43 15.52
C ILE A 211 5.06 0.30 16.02
N LYS A 212 6.20 0.65 16.66
CA LYS A 212 7.12 -0.34 17.22
C LYS A 212 6.40 -1.31 18.15
N TRP A 213 5.74 -0.77 19.18
CA TRP A 213 5.09 -1.60 20.20
C TRP A 213 4.02 -2.51 19.59
N GLU A 214 3.20 -2.00 18.70
CA GLU A 214 2.18 -2.81 18.06
C GLU A 214 2.78 -3.89 17.14
N LEU A 215 3.88 -3.59 16.42
CA LEU A 215 4.62 -4.57 15.63
C LEU A 215 5.22 -5.67 16.52
N GLU A 216 5.80 -5.31 17.68
CA GLU A 216 6.35 -6.26 18.65
C GLU A 216 5.24 -7.15 19.24
N ASP A 217 4.13 -6.58 19.71
CA ASP A 217 3.00 -7.32 20.29
C ASP A 217 2.39 -8.30 19.30
N LEU A 218 2.11 -7.84 18.07
CA LEU A 218 1.57 -8.69 17.01
C LEU A 218 2.55 -9.79 16.60
N SER A 219 3.85 -9.50 16.55
CA SER A 219 4.86 -10.51 16.23
C SER A 219 4.98 -11.55 17.33
N PHE A 220 5.00 -11.12 18.57
CA PHE A 220 5.08 -12.00 19.74
C PHE A 220 3.88 -12.96 19.82
N PHE A 221 2.69 -12.50 19.43
CA PHE A 221 1.49 -13.34 19.40
C PHE A 221 1.62 -14.54 18.43
N TYR A 222 2.42 -14.40 17.35
CA TYR A 222 2.57 -15.44 16.33
C TYR A 222 3.88 -16.25 16.46
N LEU A 223 4.83 -15.86 17.33
CA LEU A 223 6.08 -16.55 17.60
C LEU A 223 5.95 -17.54 18.76
#